data_70df0c71033a1b3a1437130154e178f0
#
_entry.id   70df0c71033a1b3a1437130154e178f0
#
_cell.length_a   1.000
_cell.length_b   1.000
_cell.length_c   1.000
_cell.angle_alpha   90.00
_cell.angle_beta   90.00
_cell.angle_gamma   90.00
#
_symmetry.space_group_name_H-M   'P 1'
#
loop_
_entity.id
_entity.type
_entity.pdbx_description
1 polymer ?
#
loop_
_entity_poly.entity_id
_entity_poly.type
_entity_poly.pdbx_seq_one_letter_code
_entity_poly.pdbx_strand_id
1 'polypeptide(L)'
;AFIGGGNMASAIIGGLIKQGLAPGQIDVVEPFAEARDKLQHQFDLTAQAAPTAALEQAALVVWAVKPQTFKEAALQTRAHTQGALHLSVAAGIRSDSIARWLGTERVVRAMPNTPALIGKGMTALVARAGVTADDRGRVEHVMAPTGDCLWVEQEVQLDAVTALSGSGPAYVFFFLEAMTQAGVDMGLPHAQAQQ
;
A
#
# COMPACT_ATOMS: atom_id res chain seq x y z
N ALA A 1 -3.06 11.82 2.84
CA ALA A 1 -3.76 11.08 3.90
C ALA A 1 -3.71 9.58 3.65
N PHE A 2 -3.89 8.77 4.70
CA PHE A 2 -3.95 7.32 4.65
C PHE A 2 -5.24 6.82 5.30
N ILE A 3 -5.90 5.88 4.65
CA ILE A 3 -7.03 5.13 5.22
C ILE A 3 -6.52 3.70 5.46
N GLY A 4 -6.32 3.38 6.75
CA GLY A 4 -5.61 2.21 7.25
C GLY A 4 -4.15 2.48 7.58
N GLY A 5 -3.71 1.97 8.75
CA GLY A 5 -2.36 2.14 9.32
C GLY A 5 -1.55 0.84 9.38
N GLY A 6 -1.87 -0.15 8.52
CA GLY A 6 -1.18 -1.44 8.51
C GLY A 6 0.24 -1.40 7.92
N ASN A 7 0.83 -2.58 7.71
CA ASN A 7 2.23 -2.72 7.27
C ASN A 7 2.56 -1.94 5.99
N MET A 8 1.69 -1.98 4.97
CA MET A 8 1.94 -1.26 3.71
C MET A 8 1.86 0.26 3.91
N ALA A 9 0.87 0.75 4.68
CA ALA A 9 0.81 2.17 5.07
C ALA A 9 2.09 2.59 5.81
N SER A 10 2.52 1.80 6.81
CA SER A 10 3.74 2.06 7.57
C SER A 10 4.99 2.11 6.71
N ALA A 11 5.10 1.23 5.70
CA ALA A 11 6.22 1.24 4.76
C ALA A 11 6.27 2.54 3.94
N ILE A 12 5.12 2.97 3.39
CA ILE A 12 5.03 4.21 2.60
C ILE A 12 5.27 5.42 3.51
N ILE A 13 4.59 5.51 4.65
CA ILE A 13 4.72 6.61 5.63
C ILE A 13 6.17 6.75 6.09
N GLY A 14 6.78 5.66 6.54
CA GLY A 14 8.16 5.68 7.02
C GLY A 14 9.16 6.09 5.95
N GLY A 15 8.90 5.69 4.70
CA GLY A 15 9.69 6.12 3.56
C GLY A 15 9.55 7.61 3.24
N LEU A 16 8.32 8.14 3.25
CA LEU A 16 8.05 9.56 3.04
C LEU A 16 8.68 10.44 4.12
N ILE A 17 8.61 10.03 5.38
CA ILE A 17 9.25 10.75 6.49
C ILE A 17 10.78 10.77 6.32
N LYS A 18 11.39 9.64 5.92
CA LYS A 18 12.82 9.60 5.61
C LYS A 18 13.23 10.50 4.45
N GLN A 19 12.32 10.77 3.52
CA GLN A 19 12.51 11.73 2.42
C GLN A 19 12.26 13.18 2.82
N GLY A 20 11.89 13.44 4.08
CA GLY A 20 11.74 14.78 4.64
C GLY A 20 10.30 15.27 4.76
N LEU A 21 9.28 14.44 4.49
CA LEU A 21 7.89 14.81 4.76
C LEU A 21 7.67 14.84 6.28
N ALA A 22 7.22 16.00 6.79
CA ALA A 22 6.96 16.12 8.22
C ALA A 22 5.75 15.25 8.64
N PRO A 23 5.80 14.57 9.81
CA PRO A 23 4.68 13.78 10.32
C PRO A 23 3.36 14.56 10.36
N GLY A 24 3.38 15.83 10.75
CA GLY A 24 2.20 16.70 10.79
C GLY A 24 1.55 17.02 9.43
N GLN A 25 2.14 16.59 8.32
CA GLN A 25 1.57 16.68 6.97
C GLN A 25 0.88 15.37 6.53
N ILE A 26 0.85 14.37 7.41
CA ILE A 26 0.27 13.05 7.13
C ILE A 26 -0.92 12.81 8.05
N ASP A 27 -2.11 12.80 7.49
CA ASP A 27 -3.32 12.37 8.19
C ASP A 27 -3.51 10.86 8.04
N VAL A 28 -3.83 10.16 9.13
CA VAL A 28 -4.10 8.72 9.11
C VAL A 28 -5.42 8.43 9.81
N VAL A 29 -6.27 7.64 9.16
CA VAL A 29 -7.48 7.07 9.77
C VAL A 29 -7.24 5.58 10.00
N GLU A 30 -7.22 5.17 11.27
CA GLU A 30 -7.02 3.79 11.68
C GLU A 30 -7.93 3.47 12.88
N PRO A 31 -8.93 2.58 12.73
CA PRO A 31 -9.90 2.31 13.79
C PRO A 31 -9.31 1.55 14.98
N PHE A 32 -8.24 0.75 14.78
CA PHE A 32 -7.65 -0.09 15.82
C PHE A 32 -6.64 0.68 16.66
N ALA A 33 -6.86 0.72 17.99
CA ALA A 33 -6.01 1.46 18.93
C ALA A 33 -4.54 0.99 18.87
N GLU A 34 -4.30 -0.32 18.88
CA GLU A 34 -2.94 -0.88 18.81
C GLU A 34 -2.17 -0.43 17.55
N ALA A 35 -2.86 -0.31 16.41
CA ALA A 35 -2.22 0.16 15.18
C ALA A 35 -1.93 1.67 15.24
N ARG A 36 -2.83 2.46 15.86
CA ARG A 36 -2.57 3.89 16.11
C ARG A 36 -1.38 4.09 17.05
N ASP A 37 -1.30 3.31 18.13
CA ASP A 37 -0.18 3.37 19.08
C ASP A 37 1.15 3.04 18.40
N LYS A 38 1.17 2.04 17.51
CA LYS A 38 2.36 1.73 16.70
C LYS A 38 2.79 2.89 15.81
N LEU A 39 1.85 3.55 15.13
CA LEU A 39 2.14 4.71 14.29
C LEU A 39 2.69 5.87 15.12
N GLN A 40 2.12 6.12 16.31
CA GLN A 40 2.62 7.14 17.22
C GLN A 40 4.04 6.83 17.70
N HIS A 41 4.32 5.59 18.14
CA HIS A 41 5.64 5.21 18.62
C HIS A 41 6.70 5.19 17.51
N GLN A 42 6.33 4.77 16.32
CA GLN A 42 7.28 4.56 15.22
C GLN A 42 7.56 5.84 14.41
N PHE A 43 6.56 6.72 14.26
CA PHE A 43 6.62 7.84 13.34
C PHE A 43 6.24 9.19 13.96
N ASP A 44 5.90 9.23 15.25
CA ASP A 44 5.35 10.41 15.93
C ASP A 44 4.06 10.95 15.24
N LEU A 45 3.23 10.01 14.75
CA LEU A 45 1.98 10.28 14.03
C LEU A 45 0.77 10.05 14.92
N THR A 46 -0.10 11.07 15.04
CA THR A 46 -1.40 10.94 15.70
C THR A 46 -2.47 10.54 14.70
N ALA A 47 -2.81 9.24 14.66
CA ALA A 47 -3.87 8.72 13.79
C ALA A 47 -5.27 8.88 14.46
N GLN A 48 -6.27 9.16 13.62
CA GLN A 48 -7.68 9.29 14.03
C GLN A 48 -8.41 7.95 13.95
N ALA A 49 -9.34 7.69 14.88
CA ALA A 49 -10.13 6.45 14.86
C ALA A 49 -11.20 6.42 13.75
N ALA A 50 -11.62 7.60 13.27
CA ALA A 50 -12.64 7.78 12.25
C ALA A 50 -12.28 8.95 11.32
N PRO A 51 -12.86 9.01 10.10
CA PRO A 51 -12.67 10.13 9.19
C PRO A 51 -13.13 11.44 9.82
N THR A 52 -12.36 12.51 9.57
CA THR A 52 -12.67 13.87 10.02
C THR A 52 -12.51 14.87 8.87
N ALA A 53 -12.94 16.12 9.07
CA ALA A 53 -12.77 17.19 8.10
C ALA A 53 -11.29 17.51 7.75
N ALA A 54 -10.32 17.05 8.56
CA ALA A 54 -8.90 17.18 8.25
C ALA A 54 -8.56 16.58 6.87
N LEU A 55 -9.24 15.51 6.48
CA LEU A 55 -9.04 14.84 5.18
C LEU A 55 -9.39 15.72 3.96
N GLU A 56 -10.15 16.80 4.14
CA GLU A 56 -10.55 17.71 3.05
C GLU A 56 -9.35 18.46 2.46
N GLN A 57 -8.25 18.56 3.21
CA GLN A 57 -6.99 19.17 2.76
C GLN A 57 -6.07 18.18 2.03
N ALA A 58 -6.43 16.89 2.01
CA ALA A 58 -5.58 15.87 1.42
C ALA A 58 -5.57 15.96 -0.12
N ALA A 59 -4.40 16.21 -0.70
CA ALA A 59 -4.20 16.17 -2.15
C ALA A 59 -4.22 14.74 -2.69
N LEU A 60 -3.82 13.76 -1.87
CA LEU A 60 -3.79 12.34 -2.18
C LEU A 60 -4.22 11.52 -0.96
N VAL A 61 -5.07 10.51 -1.21
CA VAL A 61 -5.54 9.55 -0.20
C VAL A 61 -5.09 8.16 -0.59
N VAL A 62 -4.27 7.53 0.26
CA VAL A 62 -3.80 6.16 0.11
C VAL A 62 -4.74 5.22 0.87
N TRP A 63 -5.30 4.25 0.16
CA TRP A 63 -6.19 3.22 0.68
C TRP A 63 -5.40 1.96 1.02
N ALA A 64 -5.05 1.78 2.29
CA ALA A 64 -4.28 0.64 2.79
C ALA A 64 -5.10 -0.22 3.77
N VAL A 65 -6.38 -0.37 3.49
CA VAL A 65 -7.34 -1.20 4.24
C VAL A 65 -7.46 -2.59 3.65
N LYS A 66 -7.91 -3.54 4.47
CA LYS A 66 -8.22 -4.89 3.98
C LYS A 66 -9.38 -4.84 2.97
N PRO A 67 -9.38 -5.71 1.93
CA PRO A 67 -10.43 -5.73 0.92
C PRO A 67 -11.86 -5.79 1.48
N GLN A 68 -12.05 -6.55 2.56
CA GLN A 68 -13.36 -6.78 3.19
C GLN A 68 -13.97 -5.50 3.79
N THR A 69 -13.13 -4.57 4.26
CA THR A 69 -13.57 -3.32 4.91
C THR A 69 -13.52 -2.11 3.98
N PHE A 70 -13.01 -2.27 2.76
CA PHE A 70 -12.76 -1.16 1.83
C PHE A 70 -14.03 -0.37 1.51
N LYS A 71 -15.12 -1.06 1.13
CA LYS A 71 -16.38 -0.41 0.75
C LYS A 71 -16.93 0.46 1.88
N GLU A 72 -16.95 -0.07 3.10
CA GLU A 72 -17.43 0.66 4.27
C GLU A 72 -16.58 1.90 4.53
N ALA A 73 -15.25 1.74 4.58
CA ALA A 73 -14.31 2.84 4.76
C ALA A 73 -14.47 3.91 3.67
N ALA A 74 -14.65 3.52 2.40
CA ALA A 74 -14.86 4.43 1.29
C ALA A 74 -16.15 5.26 1.46
N LEU A 75 -17.25 4.61 1.84
CA LEU A 75 -18.53 5.30 2.05
C LEU A 75 -18.51 6.28 3.23
N GLN A 76 -17.77 5.95 4.30
CA GLN A 76 -17.59 6.84 5.46
C GLN A 76 -16.68 8.03 5.14
N THR A 77 -15.69 7.85 4.24
CA THR A 77 -14.62 8.84 3.98
C THR A 77 -14.92 9.74 2.79
N ARG A 78 -15.72 9.30 1.82
CA ARG A 78 -15.94 9.99 0.54
C ARG A 78 -16.36 11.46 0.64
N ALA A 79 -17.14 11.81 1.68
CA ALA A 79 -17.60 13.18 1.87
C ALA A 79 -16.45 14.15 2.14
N HIS A 80 -15.36 13.67 2.76
CA HIS A 80 -14.18 14.44 3.13
C HIS A 80 -13.03 14.36 2.11
N THR A 81 -13.19 13.61 1.01
CA THR A 81 -12.07 13.35 0.08
C THR A 81 -12.42 13.60 -1.38
N GLN A 82 -13.48 14.38 -1.66
CA GLN A 82 -14.00 14.58 -3.02
C GLN A 82 -12.99 15.22 -4.00
N GLY A 83 -12.09 16.07 -3.51
CA GLY A 83 -11.05 16.73 -4.32
C GLY A 83 -9.74 15.96 -4.45
N ALA A 84 -9.59 14.88 -3.71
CA ALA A 84 -8.34 14.13 -3.64
C ALA A 84 -8.10 13.21 -4.85
N LEU A 85 -6.83 12.90 -5.11
CA LEU A 85 -6.43 11.73 -5.88
C LEU A 85 -6.49 10.51 -4.96
N HIS A 86 -7.00 9.39 -5.44
CA HIS A 86 -7.09 8.15 -4.66
C HIS A 86 -6.12 7.09 -5.19
N LEU A 87 -5.23 6.60 -4.32
CA LEU A 87 -4.30 5.51 -4.58
C LEU A 87 -4.69 4.30 -3.73
N SER A 88 -5.08 3.20 -4.35
CA SER A 88 -5.42 1.96 -3.64
C SER A 88 -4.29 0.95 -3.73
N VAL A 89 -3.79 0.49 -2.59
CA VAL A 89 -2.87 -0.65 -2.46
C VAL A 89 -3.59 -1.93 -2.01
N ALA A 90 -4.94 -1.90 -1.94
CA ALA A 90 -5.74 -3.05 -1.55
C ALA A 90 -5.82 -4.08 -2.69
N ALA A 91 -5.40 -5.31 -2.40
CA ALA A 91 -5.47 -6.40 -3.36
C ALA A 91 -6.92 -6.79 -3.68
N GLY A 92 -7.17 -7.21 -4.92
CA GLY A 92 -8.45 -7.80 -5.34
C GLY A 92 -9.63 -6.84 -5.48
N ILE A 93 -9.48 -5.55 -5.19
CA ILE A 93 -10.54 -4.54 -5.38
C ILE A 93 -10.34 -3.85 -6.73
N ARG A 94 -11.30 -3.98 -7.63
CA ARG A 94 -11.25 -3.36 -8.96
C ARG A 94 -11.43 -1.84 -8.89
N SER A 95 -10.76 -1.12 -9.77
CA SER A 95 -10.80 0.35 -9.84
C SER A 95 -12.21 0.90 -10.14
N ASP A 96 -13.04 0.17 -10.89
CA ASP A 96 -14.43 0.54 -11.16
C ASP A 96 -15.30 0.51 -9.89
N SER A 97 -15.06 -0.44 -8.99
CA SER A 97 -15.75 -0.50 -7.71
C SER A 97 -15.30 0.64 -6.79
N ILE A 98 -14.00 0.92 -6.75
CA ILE A 98 -13.44 2.03 -5.98
C ILE A 98 -14.03 3.37 -6.47
N ALA A 99 -14.00 3.60 -7.78
CA ALA A 99 -14.53 4.83 -8.38
C ALA A 99 -16.02 5.04 -8.06
N ARG A 100 -16.81 3.95 -8.12
CA ARG A 100 -18.25 3.98 -7.78
C ARG A 100 -18.48 4.32 -6.31
N TRP A 101 -17.71 3.73 -5.39
CA TRP A 101 -17.88 3.98 -3.96
C TRP A 101 -17.44 5.38 -3.56
N LEU A 102 -16.38 5.90 -4.18
CA LEU A 102 -15.84 7.23 -3.91
C LEU A 102 -16.52 8.34 -4.72
N GLY A 103 -17.19 8.02 -5.84
CA GLY A 103 -17.85 8.98 -6.72
C GLY A 103 -16.88 9.78 -7.58
N THR A 104 -15.70 9.23 -7.92
CA THR A 104 -14.67 9.92 -8.71
C THR A 104 -13.90 8.97 -9.61
N GLU A 105 -13.46 9.49 -10.78
CA GLU A 105 -12.56 8.80 -11.71
C GLU A 105 -11.06 9.04 -11.42
N ARG A 106 -10.71 9.90 -10.44
CA ARG A 106 -9.32 10.16 -10.05
C ARG A 106 -8.79 9.05 -9.13
N VAL A 107 -8.71 7.84 -9.68
CA VAL A 107 -8.32 6.63 -8.96
C VAL A 107 -7.16 5.95 -9.67
N VAL A 108 -6.12 5.62 -8.90
CA VAL A 108 -5.01 4.74 -9.28
C VAL A 108 -5.10 3.49 -8.42
N ARG A 109 -5.01 2.32 -9.06
CA ARG A 109 -4.85 1.05 -8.37
C ARG A 109 -3.40 0.61 -8.45
N ALA A 110 -2.83 0.22 -7.32
CA ALA A 110 -1.47 -0.27 -7.18
C ALA A 110 -1.47 -1.73 -6.71
N MET A 111 -0.50 -2.49 -7.19
CA MET A 111 -0.22 -3.85 -6.71
C MET A 111 1.25 -3.92 -6.29
N PRO A 112 1.57 -3.55 -5.04
CA PRO A 112 2.90 -3.71 -4.45
C PRO A 112 3.17 -5.16 -4.06
N ASN A 113 4.44 -5.46 -3.72
CA ASN A 113 4.84 -6.72 -3.14
C ASN A 113 5.55 -6.53 -1.79
N THR A 114 5.79 -7.61 -1.04
CA THR A 114 6.33 -7.55 0.32
C THR A 114 7.73 -6.91 0.45
N PRO A 115 8.66 -6.99 -0.51
CA PRO A 115 9.94 -6.26 -0.44
C PRO A 115 9.80 -4.74 -0.33
N ALA A 116 8.60 -4.19 -0.58
CA ALA A 116 8.28 -2.78 -0.34
C ALA A 116 8.57 -2.34 1.10
N LEU A 117 8.48 -3.26 2.08
CA LEU A 117 8.78 -2.98 3.49
C LEU A 117 10.23 -2.55 3.74
N ILE A 118 11.12 -2.90 2.83
CA ILE A 118 12.57 -2.56 2.89
C ILE A 118 13.00 -1.69 1.72
N GLY A 119 12.06 -1.08 0.99
CA GLY A 119 12.35 -0.21 -0.15
C GLY A 119 12.87 -0.93 -1.40
N LYS A 120 12.65 -2.22 -1.52
CA LYS A 120 13.06 -3.07 -2.66
C LYS A 120 11.86 -3.75 -3.34
N GLY A 121 10.71 -3.11 -3.24
CA GLY A 121 9.48 -3.58 -3.86
C GLY A 121 9.45 -3.30 -5.36
N MET A 122 8.52 -3.98 -6.02
CA MET A 122 8.06 -3.66 -7.36
C MET A 122 6.55 -3.46 -7.29
N THR A 123 6.08 -2.30 -7.73
CA THR A 123 4.66 -1.94 -7.72
C THR A 123 4.16 -1.72 -9.13
N ALA A 124 3.16 -2.48 -9.55
CA ALA A 124 2.43 -2.16 -10.77
C ALA A 124 1.30 -1.17 -10.48
N LEU A 125 1.11 -0.21 -11.38
CA LEU A 125 0.15 0.88 -11.27
C LEU A 125 -0.76 0.89 -12.49
N VAL A 126 -2.06 1.09 -12.28
CA VAL A 126 -3.04 1.38 -13.35
C VAL A 126 -3.87 2.59 -12.97
N ALA A 127 -4.04 3.50 -13.92
CA ALA A 127 -4.81 4.73 -13.74
C ALA A 127 -6.16 4.65 -14.45
N ARG A 128 -7.21 5.20 -13.84
CA ARG A 128 -8.47 5.47 -14.51
C ARG A 128 -8.39 6.76 -15.34
N ALA A 129 -9.39 6.99 -16.16
CA ALA A 129 -9.41 8.10 -17.13
C ALA A 129 -9.35 9.51 -16.49
N GLY A 130 -9.76 9.66 -15.23
CA GLY A 130 -9.71 10.92 -14.51
C GLY A 130 -8.34 11.30 -13.93
N VAL A 131 -7.33 10.43 -14.09
CA VAL A 131 -5.98 10.64 -13.55
C VAL A 131 -5.12 11.40 -14.55
N THR A 132 -4.59 12.55 -14.14
CA THR A 132 -3.72 13.41 -14.97
C THR A 132 -2.26 12.94 -14.95
N ALA A 133 -1.41 13.52 -15.81
CA ALA A 133 0.03 13.27 -15.78
C ALA A 133 0.67 13.71 -14.45
N ASP A 134 0.22 14.85 -13.91
CA ASP A 134 0.69 15.35 -12.59
C ASP A 134 0.28 14.40 -11.46
N ASP A 135 -0.92 13.82 -11.54
CA ASP A 135 -1.38 12.80 -10.58
C ASP A 135 -0.51 11.56 -10.62
N ARG A 136 -0.10 11.11 -11.82
CA ARG A 136 0.83 9.97 -11.96
C ARG A 136 2.17 10.28 -11.28
N GLY A 137 2.74 11.45 -11.52
CA GLY A 137 3.97 11.88 -10.86
C GLY A 137 3.86 11.91 -9.32
N ARG A 138 2.70 12.36 -8.79
CA ARG A 138 2.44 12.31 -7.34
C ARG A 138 2.40 10.88 -6.80
N VAL A 139 1.77 9.95 -7.52
CA VAL A 139 1.72 8.53 -7.13
C VAL A 139 3.12 7.93 -7.13
N GLU A 140 3.91 8.18 -8.18
CA GLU A 140 5.28 7.70 -8.26
C GLU A 140 6.12 8.24 -7.09
N HIS A 141 6.01 9.52 -6.78
CA HIS A 141 6.70 10.13 -5.65
C HIS A 141 6.33 9.49 -4.31
N VAL A 142 5.03 9.22 -4.08
CA VAL A 142 4.55 8.59 -2.84
C VAL A 142 4.99 7.13 -2.75
N MET A 143 5.08 6.42 -3.87
CA MET A 143 5.48 5.02 -3.90
C MET A 143 7.00 4.82 -3.97
N ALA A 144 7.77 5.81 -4.41
CA ALA A 144 9.23 5.72 -4.56
C ALA A 144 9.99 5.16 -3.34
N PRO A 145 9.62 5.47 -2.07
CA PRO A 145 10.28 4.88 -0.91
C PRO A 145 10.12 3.37 -0.80
N THR A 146 9.12 2.79 -1.46
CA THR A 146 8.83 1.35 -1.39
C THR A 146 9.58 0.52 -2.44
N GLY A 147 10.22 1.17 -3.42
CA GLY A 147 10.94 0.55 -4.52
C GLY A 147 10.50 1.09 -5.89
N ASP A 148 10.67 0.28 -6.92
CA ASP A 148 10.35 0.66 -8.29
C ASP A 148 8.85 0.54 -8.61
N CYS A 149 8.39 1.37 -9.57
CA CYS A 149 7.03 1.35 -10.08
C CYS A 149 7.00 1.14 -11.59
N LEU A 150 5.97 0.46 -12.09
CA LEU A 150 5.67 0.40 -13.51
C LEU A 150 4.19 0.65 -13.75
N TRP A 151 3.88 1.41 -14.80
CA TRP A 151 2.51 1.61 -15.24
C TRP A 151 2.10 0.52 -16.22
N VAL A 152 0.92 -0.06 -16.00
CA VAL A 152 0.29 -0.99 -16.93
C VAL A 152 -0.89 -0.29 -17.61
N GLU A 153 -1.20 -0.71 -18.84
CA GLU A 153 -2.24 -0.07 -19.65
C GLU A 153 -3.65 -0.54 -19.26
N GLN A 154 -3.78 -1.80 -18.86
CA GLN A 154 -5.05 -2.43 -18.56
C GLN A 154 -5.06 -3.02 -17.15
N GLU A 155 -6.17 -2.84 -16.45
CA GLU A 155 -6.32 -3.31 -15.07
C GLU A 155 -6.16 -4.84 -14.95
N VAL A 156 -6.56 -5.61 -15.97
CA VAL A 156 -6.40 -7.07 -16.00
C VAL A 156 -4.93 -7.51 -15.89
N GLN A 157 -3.98 -6.66 -16.31
CA GLN A 157 -2.56 -6.96 -16.18
C GLN A 157 -2.10 -7.01 -14.73
N LEU A 158 -2.81 -6.35 -13.79
CA LEU A 158 -2.52 -6.45 -12.36
C LEU A 158 -2.75 -7.86 -11.81
N ASP A 159 -3.59 -8.67 -12.43
CA ASP A 159 -3.81 -10.07 -12.02
C ASP A 159 -2.56 -10.90 -12.33
N ALA A 160 -1.96 -10.70 -13.51
CA ALA A 160 -0.68 -11.33 -13.88
C ALA A 160 0.46 -10.84 -12.95
N VAL A 161 0.52 -9.54 -12.65
CA VAL A 161 1.49 -8.98 -11.71
C VAL A 161 1.29 -9.56 -10.31
N THR A 162 0.05 -9.74 -9.86
CA THR A 162 -0.26 -10.36 -8.57
C THR A 162 0.29 -11.78 -8.50
N ALA A 163 0.05 -12.59 -9.53
CA ALA A 163 0.52 -13.97 -9.58
C ALA A 163 2.06 -14.06 -9.62
N LEU A 164 2.72 -13.18 -10.39
CA LEU A 164 4.15 -13.24 -10.61
C LEU A 164 4.94 -12.50 -9.51
N SER A 165 4.67 -11.23 -9.30
CA SER A 165 5.42 -10.34 -8.42
C SER A 165 4.82 -10.25 -7.02
N GLY A 166 3.50 -10.21 -6.90
CA GLY A 166 2.81 -10.14 -5.61
C GLY A 166 3.01 -11.40 -4.78
N SER A 167 2.84 -12.57 -5.40
CA SER A 167 3.02 -13.89 -4.76
C SER A 167 4.46 -14.41 -4.84
N GLY A 168 5.27 -13.90 -5.76
CA GLY A 168 6.64 -14.35 -6.02
C GLY A 168 7.52 -14.49 -4.79
N PRO A 169 7.57 -13.52 -3.87
CA PRO A 169 8.36 -13.64 -2.64
C PRO A 169 8.01 -14.87 -1.81
N ALA A 170 6.72 -15.23 -1.72
CA ALA A 170 6.28 -16.41 -0.98
C ALA A 170 6.79 -17.71 -1.63
N TYR A 171 6.82 -17.77 -2.97
CA TYR A 171 7.37 -18.93 -3.69
C TYR A 171 8.86 -19.09 -3.44
N VAL A 172 9.60 -17.98 -3.45
CA VAL A 172 11.04 -17.99 -3.18
C VAL A 172 11.32 -18.44 -1.74
N PHE A 173 10.59 -17.91 -0.76
CA PHE A 173 10.75 -18.31 0.63
C PHE A 173 10.44 -19.79 0.83
N PHE A 174 9.36 -20.30 0.26
CA PHE A 174 9.02 -21.72 0.33
C PHE A 174 10.10 -22.59 -0.29
N PHE A 175 10.67 -22.17 -1.44
CA PHE A 175 11.76 -22.89 -2.07
C PHE A 175 13.03 -22.92 -1.19
N LEU A 176 13.39 -21.78 -0.60
CA LEU A 176 14.54 -21.69 0.32
C LEU A 176 14.35 -22.55 1.58
N GLU A 177 13.14 -22.57 2.14
CA GLU A 177 12.80 -23.42 3.28
C GLU A 177 12.95 -24.90 2.93
N ALA A 178 12.43 -25.31 1.76
CA ALA A 178 12.56 -26.69 1.29
C ALA A 178 14.03 -27.11 1.05
N MET A 179 14.85 -26.21 0.50
CA MET A 179 16.30 -26.45 0.33
C MET A 179 17.01 -26.57 1.68
N THR A 180 16.70 -25.71 2.62
CA THR A 180 17.26 -25.75 3.98
C THR A 180 16.90 -27.07 4.66
N GLN A 181 15.64 -27.49 4.57
CA GLN A 181 15.20 -28.77 5.15
C GLN A 181 15.91 -29.97 4.51
N ALA A 182 16.04 -29.97 3.19
CA ALA A 182 16.79 -31.01 2.51
C ALA A 182 18.26 -31.09 2.98
N GLY A 183 18.90 -29.95 3.20
CA GLY A 183 20.26 -29.90 3.77
C GLY A 183 20.34 -30.48 5.17
N VAL A 184 19.34 -30.22 6.02
CA VAL A 184 19.22 -30.80 7.36
C VAL A 184 19.02 -32.32 7.29
N ASP A 185 18.15 -32.79 6.41
CA ASP A 185 17.86 -34.21 6.22
C ASP A 185 19.10 -34.99 5.72
N MET A 186 20.00 -34.31 4.99
CA MET A 186 21.29 -34.85 4.58
C MET A 186 22.39 -34.76 5.64
N GLY A 187 22.09 -34.24 6.85
CA GLY A 187 22.99 -34.24 8.00
C GLY A 187 23.71 -32.91 8.27
N LEU A 188 23.37 -31.83 7.60
CA LEU A 188 23.90 -30.50 7.93
C LEU A 188 23.20 -29.92 9.16
N PRO A 189 23.93 -29.23 10.06
CA PRO A 189 23.29 -28.39 11.06
C PRO A 189 22.41 -27.32 10.38
N HIS A 190 21.24 -27.00 10.96
CA HIS A 190 20.27 -26.06 10.38
C HIS A 190 20.91 -24.71 9.97
N ALA A 191 21.77 -24.13 10.83
CA ALA A 191 22.45 -22.88 10.53
C ALA A 191 23.39 -22.96 9.30
N GLN A 192 23.98 -24.14 9.03
CA GLN A 192 24.79 -24.35 7.83
C GLN A 192 23.95 -24.60 6.58
N ALA A 193 22.84 -25.33 6.75
CA ALA A 193 21.90 -25.58 5.64
C ALA A 193 21.20 -24.29 5.16
N GLN A 194 21.08 -23.29 6.01
CA GLN A 194 20.46 -21.99 5.70
C GLN A 194 21.41 -21.02 4.99
N GLN A 195 22.73 -21.21 5.05
CA GLN A 195 23.75 -20.40 4.35
C GLN A 195 23.88 -20.78 2.86
#